data_222c10287920ca37f54834fe76d48445
#
_entry.id   222c10287920ca37f54834fe76d48445
#
_cell.length_a   1.000
_cell.length_b   1.000
_cell.length_c   1.000
_cell.angle_alpha   90.00
_cell.angle_beta   90.00
_cell.angle_gamma   90.00
#
_symmetry.space_group_name_H-M   'P 1'
#
loop_
_entity.id
_entity.type
_entity.pdbx_description
1 polymer ?
#
loop_
_entity_poly.entity_id
_entity_poly.type
_entity_poly.pdbx_seq_one_letter_code
_entity_poly.pdbx_strand_id
1 'polypeptide(L)'
;MKLFKKLASFILAFAMVMAIAMPSVVMAVDNYTITITPTTSDHTYEAYQIFEGKLSNDKLSDIKWGNAITEEGKTTLLNEYNAKDAADLAEKLSKFASKSEQIKAFAKKVSQYLQNPTSAKAEGNTATITVDKAGYYLIKDKDKSLGENDETYTEFILKVVKNQTVAP
;
A
#
# COMPACT_ATOMS: atom_id res chain seq x y z
N MET A 1 -76.99 42.06 0.51
CA MET A 1 -76.73 41.40 -0.79
C MET A 1 -75.29 40.99 -0.85
N LYS A 2 -75.10 39.69 -1.11
CA LYS A 2 -73.92 38.93 -1.44
C LYS A 2 -72.65 39.14 -0.64
N LEU A 3 -72.52 38.29 0.39
CA LEU A 3 -71.32 37.95 1.12
C LEU A 3 -70.37 37.21 0.15
N PHE A 4 -69.15 37.75 -0.04
CA PHE A 4 -68.06 36.96 -0.55
C PHE A 4 -67.23 36.48 0.66
N LYS A 5 -67.42 35.22 0.99
CA LYS A 5 -66.57 34.51 1.93
C LYS A 5 -65.25 34.27 1.22
N LYS A 6 -64.17 34.93 1.69
CA LYS A 6 -62.83 34.62 1.30
C LYS A 6 -62.39 33.36 2.04
N LEU A 7 -62.37 32.24 1.34
CA LEU A 7 -61.68 31.07 1.82
C LEU A 7 -60.17 31.35 1.71
N ALA A 8 -59.58 31.59 2.87
CA ALA A 8 -58.13 31.54 2.99
C ALA A 8 -57.70 30.05 2.91
N SER A 9 -57.23 29.65 1.76
CA SER A 9 -56.62 28.34 1.59
C SER A 9 -55.27 28.37 2.29
N PHE A 10 -55.18 27.73 3.43
CA PHE A 10 -53.90 27.45 4.11
C PHE A 10 -53.25 26.31 3.30
N ILE A 11 -52.35 26.66 2.40
CA ILE A 11 -51.43 25.69 1.82
C ILE A 11 -50.36 25.48 2.87
N LEU A 12 -50.53 24.44 3.68
CA LEU A 12 -49.49 23.91 4.55
C LEU A 12 -48.47 23.22 3.64
N ALA A 13 -47.44 23.95 3.23
CA ALA A 13 -46.30 23.40 2.58
C ALA A 13 -45.57 22.50 3.57
N PHE A 14 -45.88 21.21 3.52
CA PHE A 14 -45.13 20.17 4.23
C PHE A 14 -43.77 20.08 3.53
N ALA A 15 -42.79 20.85 3.96
CA ALA A 15 -41.43 20.68 3.56
C ALA A 15 -40.95 19.32 4.11
N MET A 16 -41.15 18.27 3.34
CA MET A 16 -40.56 16.98 3.56
C MET A 16 -39.07 17.18 3.35
N VAL A 17 -38.32 17.43 4.42
CA VAL A 17 -36.86 17.29 4.41
C VAL A 17 -36.60 15.81 4.22
N MET A 18 -36.47 15.41 2.96
CA MET A 18 -35.81 14.15 2.64
C MET A 18 -34.37 14.31 3.09
N ALA A 19 -34.08 13.85 4.31
CA ALA A 19 -32.73 13.48 4.67
C ALA A 19 -32.33 12.40 3.69
N ILE A 20 -31.66 12.81 2.62
CA ILE A 20 -30.93 11.86 1.77
C ILE A 20 -29.86 11.32 2.72
N ALA A 21 -30.14 10.18 3.33
CA ALA A 21 -29.10 9.36 3.94
C ALA A 21 -28.16 9.01 2.79
N MET A 22 -27.14 9.83 2.59
CA MET A 22 -26.01 9.43 1.78
C MET A 22 -25.50 8.14 2.42
N PRO A 23 -25.51 7.00 1.74
CA PRO A 23 -24.83 5.85 2.27
C PRO A 23 -23.41 6.32 2.52
N SER A 24 -23.00 6.32 3.78
CA SER A 24 -21.58 6.44 4.11
C SER A 24 -20.95 5.27 3.39
N VAL A 25 -20.27 5.54 2.30
CA VAL A 25 -19.39 4.56 1.70
C VAL A 25 -18.31 4.37 2.75
N VAL A 26 -18.52 3.43 3.64
CA VAL A 26 -17.46 2.86 4.45
C VAL A 26 -16.56 2.26 3.39
N MET A 27 -15.55 2.99 2.96
CA MET A 27 -14.46 2.41 2.21
C MET A 27 -13.93 1.32 3.14
N ALA A 28 -14.21 0.07 2.80
CA ALA A 28 -13.54 -1.04 3.41
C ALA A 28 -12.05 -0.73 3.26
N VAL A 29 -11.36 -0.54 4.36
CA VAL A 29 -9.91 -0.49 4.35
C VAL A 29 -9.53 -1.91 3.96
N ASP A 30 -9.14 -2.11 2.71
CA ASP A 30 -8.71 -3.40 2.20
C ASP A 30 -7.38 -3.71 2.90
N ASN A 31 -7.45 -4.40 4.03
CA ASN A 31 -6.24 -4.92 4.66
C ASN A 31 -5.73 -6.12 3.87
N TYR A 32 -4.48 -6.07 3.51
CA TYR A 32 -3.77 -7.17 2.84
C TYR A 32 -2.83 -7.84 3.83
N THR A 33 -2.68 -9.15 3.72
CA THR A 33 -1.70 -9.91 4.50
C THR A 33 -0.56 -10.39 3.63
N ILE A 34 0.66 -10.23 4.14
CA ILE A 34 1.89 -10.80 3.60
C ILE A 34 2.34 -11.87 4.59
N THR A 35 2.15 -13.11 4.22
CA THR A 35 2.54 -14.28 5.03
C THR A 35 3.89 -14.77 4.55
N ILE A 36 4.87 -14.80 5.43
CA ILE A 36 6.23 -15.25 5.16
C ILE A 36 6.40 -16.62 5.83
N THR A 37 6.69 -17.65 5.03
CA THR A 37 6.83 -19.04 5.51
C THR A 37 7.66 -19.87 4.52
N PRO A 38 8.54 -20.78 4.98
CA PRO A 38 8.91 -21.00 6.36
C PRO A 38 9.80 -19.90 6.91
N THR A 39 9.71 -19.63 8.21
CA THR A 39 10.61 -18.71 8.91
C THR A 39 11.26 -19.41 10.11
N THR A 40 12.26 -18.76 10.70
CA THR A 40 12.79 -19.16 12.00
C THR A 40 12.08 -18.36 13.09
N SER A 41 11.78 -18.99 14.22
CA SER A 41 11.24 -18.31 15.40
C SER A 41 12.12 -17.14 15.80
N ASP A 42 11.48 -16.11 16.36
CA ASP A 42 12.12 -14.89 16.85
C ASP A 42 12.61 -13.90 15.79
N HIS A 43 12.58 -14.24 14.50
CA HIS A 43 12.83 -13.27 13.44
C HIS A 43 11.70 -12.26 13.36
N THR A 44 12.07 -11.02 13.07
CA THR A 44 11.10 -9.94 12.80
C THR A 44 11.25 -9.51 11.37
N TYR A 45 10.15 -9.57 10.64
CA TYR A 45 10.11 -9.13 9.24
C TYR A 45 9.47 -7.75 9.13
N GLU A 46 9.96 -6.97 8.21
CA GLU A 46 9.54 -5.60 7.93
C GLU A 46 9.09 -5.49 6.48
N ALA A 47 7.93 -4.87 6.27
CA ALA A 47 7.40 -4.53 4.95
C ALA A 47 7.47 -3.02 4.73
N TYR A 48 8.09 -2.60 3.66
CA TYR A 48 8.30 -1.21 3.29
C TYR A 48 7.56 -0.90 2.01
N GLN A 49 6.54 -0.05 2.06
CA GLN A 49 5.80 0.35 0.88
C GLN A 49 6.63 1.30 0.00
N ILE A 50 7.17 0.78 -1.09
CA ILE A 50 7.97 1.55 -2.04
C ILE A 50 7.09 2.39 -2.96
N PHE A 51 6.07 1.75 -3.54
CA PHE A 51 5.07 2.42 -4.36
C PHE A 51 3.66 2.07 -3.89
N GLU A 52 2.78 3.05 -3.90
CA GLU A 52 1.34 2.86 -3.76
C GLU A 52 0.65 3.07 -5.10
N GLY A 53 -0.56 2.55 -5.26
CA GLY A 53 -1.36 2.75 -6.47
C GLY A 53 -2.82 2.46 -6.22
N LYS A 54 -3.67 2.92 -7.14
CA LYS A 54 -5.09 2.55 -7.14
C LYS A 54 -5.26 1.15 -7.68
N LEU A 55 -5.92 0.29 -6.91
CA LEU A 55 -6.21 -1.07 -7.31
C LEU A 55 -7.52 -1.15 -8.11
N SER A 56 -7.47 -1.79 -9.28
CA SER A 56 -8.65 -2.16 -10.07
C SER A 56 -8.35 -3.46 -10.82
N ASN A 57 -9.17 -4.48 -10.61
CA ASN A 57 -9.02 -5.79 -11.27
C ASN A 57 -7.60 -6.37 -11.15
N ASP A 58 -7.04 -6.41 -9.95
CA ASP A 58 -5.67 -6.88 -9.64
C ASP A 58 -4.55 -6.10 -10.36
N LYS A 59 -4.87 -4.92 -10.89
CA LYS A 59 -3.91 -4.02 -11.52
C LYS A 59 -3.77 -2.74 -10.70
N LEU A 60 -2.53 -2.30 -10.53
CA LEU A 60 -2.23 -1.01 -9.93
C LEU A 60 -2.09 0.06 -11.02
N SER A 61 -2.76 1.18 -10.82
CA SER A 61 -2.69 2.40 -11.64
C SER A 61 -2.39 3.59 -10.74
N ASP A 62 -2.17 4.76 -11.34
CA ASP A 62 -1.87 6.00 -10.62
C ASP A 62 -0.74 5.82 -9.59
N ILE A 63 0.34 5.17 -10.01
CA ILE A 63 1.46 4.84 -9.14
C ILE A 63 2.11 6.11 -8.58
N LYS A 64 2.33 6.11 -7.27
CA LYS A 64 3.02 7.15 -6.51
C LYS A 64 4.05 6.52 -5.59
N TRP A 65 4.89 7.36 -4.99
CA TRP A 65 5.74 6.90 -3.90
C TRP A 65 4.89 6.43 -2.72
N GLY A 66 5.26 5.31 -2.17
CA GLY A 66 4.77 4.86 -0.88
C GLY A 66 5.37 5.68 0.26
N ASN A 67 4.91 5.41 1.48
CA ASN A 67 5.35 6.14 2.68
C ASN A 67 6.71 5.67 3.22
N ALA A 68 7.28 4.62 2.65
CA ALA A 68 8.48 3.98 3.19
C ALA A 68 9.80 4.46 2.56
N ILE A 69 9.78 5.50 1.73
CA ILE A 69 10.98 6.08 1.12
C ILE A 69 11.18 7.50 1.61
N THR A 70 12.42 7.80 2.04
CA THR A 70 12.81 9.17 2.43
C THR A 70 12.79 10.12 1.23
N GLU A 71 12.65 11.44 1.46
CA GLU A 71 12.65 12.43 0.38
C GLU A 71 14.00 12.45 -0.38
N GLU A 72 15.11 12.24 0.33
CA GLU A 72 16.43 12.06 -0.28
C GLU A 72 16.45 10.84 -1.21
N GLY A 73 15.90 9.70 -0.73
CA GLY A 73 15.82 8.48 -1.51
C GLY A 73 14.99 8.66 -2.78
N LYS A 74 13.85 9.34 -2.72
CA LYS A 74 13.02 9.64 -3.89
C LYS A 74 13.81 10.40 -4.95
N THR A 75 14.50 11.46 -4.55
CA THR A 75 15.31 12.28 -5.46
C THR A 75 16.46 11.48 -6.06
N THR A 76 17.19 10.73 -5.22
CA THR A 76 18.34 9.93 -5.67
C THR A 76 17.93 8.84 -6.65
N LEU A 77 16.85 8.11 -6.35
CA LEU A 77 16.34 7.03 -7.21
C LEU A 77 15.84 7.57 -8.55
N LEU A 78 15.12 8.70 -8.58
CA LEU A 78 14.68 9.29 -9.84
C LEU A 78 15.88 9.68 -10.72
N ASN A 79 16.90 10.29 -10.15
CA ASN A 79 18.11 10.67 -10.87
C ASN A 79 18.88 9.46 -11.40
N GLU A 80 19.09 8.45 -10.57
CA GLU A 80 19.86 7.24 -10.92
C GLU A 80 19.21 6.45 -12.07
N TYR A 81 17.88 6.33 -12.03
CA TYR A 81 17.12 5.62 -13.05
C TYR A 81 16.64 6.52 -14.19
N ASN A 82 17.05 7.80 -14.21
CA ASN A 82 16.61 8.79 -15.18
C ASN A 82 15.09 8.79 -15.35
N ALA A 83 14.38 8.78 -14.22
CA ALA A 83 12.93 8.74 -14.15
C ALA A 83 12.37 10.13 -13.79
N LYS A 84 11.21 10.47 -14.36
CA LYS A 84 10.54 11.76 -14.13
C LYS A 84 9.82 11.79 -12.79
N ASP A 85 9.22 10.67 -12.42
CA ASP A 85 8.43 10.50 -11.21
C ASP A 85 8.34 9.02 -10.83
N ALA A 86 7.61 8.72 -9.76
CA ALA A 86 7.42 7.36 -9.27
C ALA A 86 6.75 6.44 -10.30
N ALA A 87 5.81 6.95 -11.10
CA ALA A 87 5.12 6.18 -12.11
C ALA A 87 6.05 5.78 -13.26
N ASP A 88 6.86 6.71 -13.75
CA ASP A 88 7.87 6.45 -14.78
C ASP A 88 8.94 5.47 -14.26
N LEU A 89 9.38 5.60 -13.01
CA LEU A 89 10.30 4.64 -12.41
C LEU A 89 9.68 3.25 -12.31
N ALA A 90 8.46 3.15 -11.83
CA ALA A 90 7.75 1.87 -11.74
C ALA A 90 7.53 1.24 -13.12
N GLU A 91 7.23 2.04 -14.16
CA GLU A 91 7.11 1.57 -15.53
C GLU A 91 8.45 1.00 -16.05
N LYS A 92 9.56 1.71 -15.81
CA LYS A 92 10.90 1.23 -16.19
C LYS A 92 11.25 -0.09 -15.51
N LEU A 93 10.96 -0.21 -14.22
CA LEU A 93 11.20 -1.43 -13.45
C LEU A 93 10.29 -2.58 -13.90
N SER A 94 9.07 -2.31 -14.34
CA SER A 94 8.11 -3.33 -14.79
C SER A 94 8.56 -4.10 -16.03
N LYS A 95 9.54 -3.58 -16.77
CA LYS A 95 10.13 -4.24 -17.94
C LYS A 95 11.04 -5.41 -17.57
N PHE A 96 11.40 -5.54 -16.31
CA PHE A 96 12.27 -6.59 -15.80
C PHE A 96 11.46 -7.66 -15.06
N ALA A 97 11.91 -8.91 -15.13
CA ALA A 97 11.34 -9.98 -14.33
C ALA A 97 11.58 -9.71 -12.84
N SER A 98 10.62 -10.08 -11.99
CA SER A 98 10.62 -9.77 -10.55
C SER A 98 11.85 -10.28 -9.77
N LYS A 99 12.53 -11.31 -10.29
CA LYS A 99 13.76 -11.88 -9.71
C LYS A 99 15.02 -11.58 -10.54
N SER A 100 14.94 -10.60 -11.45
CA SER A 100 16.10 -10.23 -12.28
C SER A 100 17.16 -9.48 -11.47
N GLU A 101 18.38 -9.46 -11.94
CA GLU A 101 19.48 -8.72 -11.33
C GLU A 101 19.19 -7.20 -11.25
N GLN A 102 18.43 -6.67 -12.20
CA GLN A 102 18.01 -5.28 -12.20
C GLN A 102 17.07 -4.97 -11.03
N ILE A 103 16.10 -5.85 -10.74
CA ILE A 103 15.19 -5.70 -9.61
C ILE A 103 15.93 -5.90 -8.28
N LYS A 104 16.86 -6.84 -8.20
CA LYS A 104 17.73 -7.01 -7.03
C LYS A 104 18.61 -5.78 -6.79
N ALA A 105 19.22 -5.24 -7.83
CA ALA A 105 20.01 -4.01 -7.73
C ALA A 105 19.16 -2.83 -7.24
N PHE A 106 17.93 -2.70 -7.75
CA PHE A 106 16.99 -1.70 -7.28
C PHE A 106 16.62 -1.92 -5.81
N ALA A 107 16.31 -3.16 -5.40
CA ALA A 107 15.98 -3.50 -4.02
C ALA A 107 17.14 -3.13 -3.06
N LYS A 108 18.37 -3.49 -3.44
CA LYS A 108 19.58 -3.12 -2.68
C LYS A 108 19.77 -1.61 -2.60
N LYS A 109 19.49 -0.88 -3.66
CA LYS A 109 19.62 0.59 -3.67
C LYS A 109 18.54 1.24 -2.81
N VAL A 110 17.28 0.88 -2.99
CA VAL A 110 16.17 1.46 -2.25
C VAL A 110 16.27 1.14 -0.76
N SER A 111 16.87 0.01 -0.37
CA SER A 111 17.05 -0.37 1.03
C SER A 111 17.88 0.64 1.86
N GLN A 112 18.66 1.49 1.21
CA GLN A 112 19.44 2.55 1.86
C GLN A 112 18.60 3.77 2.29
N TYR A 113 17.36 3.88 1.82
CA TYR A 113 16.48 5.03 1.99
C TYR A 113 15.14 4.69 2.64
N LEU A 114 15.09 3.57 3.36
CA LEU A 114 13.86 3.07 3.96
C LEU A 114 13.51 3.77 5.26
N GLN A 115 12.20 3.95 5.48
CA GLN A 115 11.60 4.47 6.72
C GLN A 115 10.22 3.84 6.93
N ASN A 116 9.63 4.01 8.11
CA ASN A 116 8.25 3.67 8.42
C ASN A 116 7.84 2.23 8.03
N PRO A 117 8.52 1.19 8.51
CA PRO A 117 8.13 -0.18 8.24
C PRO A 117 6.83 -0.58 8.93
N THR A 118 6.09 -1.50 8.32
CA THR A 118 5.14 -2.34 9.04
C THR A 118 5.82 -3.66 9.35
N SER A 119 5.83 -4.09 10.61
CA SER A 119 6.61 -5.26 11.03
C SER A 119 5.74 -6.31 11.73
N ALA A 120 6.18 -7.56 11.65
CA ALA A 120 5.65 -8.67 12.42
C ALA A 120 6.75 -9.62 12.85
N LYS A 121 6.66 -10.11 14.10
CA LYS A 121 7.53 -11.15 14.61
C LYS A 121 7.01 -12.53 14.14
N ALA A 122 7.93 -13.42 13.81
CA ALA A 122 7.57 -14.80 13.47
C ALA A 122 7.06 -15.55 14.69
N GLU A 123 5.94 -16.24 14.51
CA GLU A 123 5.35 -17.18 15.48
C GLU A 123 5.52 -18.58 14.90
N GLY A 124 6.35 -19.40 15.55
CA GLY A 124 6.75 -20.69 15.01
C GLY A 124 7.54 -20.51 13.70
N ASN A 125 7.01 -21.00 12.58
CA ASN A 125 7.63 -20.93 11.27
C ASN A 125 6.93 -19.93 10.31
N THR A 126 6.14 -18.99 10.84
CA THR A 126 5.36 -18.05 10.02
C THR A 126 5.37 -16.66 10.63
N ALA A 127 5.56 -15.66 9.77
CA ALA A 127 5.32 -14.26 10.11
C ALA A 127 4.21 -13.70 9.22
N THR A 128 3.26 -12.95 9.81
CA THR A 128 2.15 -12.34 9.06
C THR A 128 2.14 -10.83 9.26
N ILE A 129 2.44 -10.09 8.21
CA ILE A 129 2.41 -8.63 8.19
C ILE A 129 1.10 -8.17 7.57
N THR A 130 0.35 -7.31 8.26
CA THR A 130 -0.87 -6.70 7.73
C THR A 130 -0.54 -5.30 7.23
N VAL A 131 -0.89 -5.01 5.98
CA VAL A 131 -0.73 -3.69 5.35
C VAL A 131 -2.08 -3.17 4.87
N ASP A 132 -2.27 -1.87 4.92
CA ASP A 132 -3.54 -1.18 4.69
C ASP A 132 -3.74 -0.71 3.24
N LYS A 133 -2.75 -0.90 2.39
CA LYS A 133 -2.80 -0.43 0.99
C LYS A 133 -2.22 -1.44 0.02
N ALA A 134 -2.83 -1.50 -1.15
CA ALA A 134 -2.21 -2.16 -2.30
C ALA A 134 -0.95 -1.40 -2.74
N GLY A 135 0.05 -2.11 -3.25
CA GLY A 135 1.28 -1.48 -3.67
C GLY A 135 2.42 -2.45 -3.96
N TYR A 136 3.61 -1.89 -4.04
CA TYR A 136 4.85 -2.66 -4.15
C TYR A 136 5.63 -2.51 -2.85
N TYR A 137 5.96 -3.62 -2.24
CA TYR A 137 6.62 -3.70 -0.93
C TYR A 137 7.97 -4.39 -1.05
N LEU A 138 8.99 -3.77 -0.44
CA LEU A 138 10.22 -4.48 -0.11
C LEU A 138 10.03 -5.18 1.22
N ILE A 139 10.30 -6.47 1.25
CA ILE A 139 10.29 -7.26 2.49
C ILE A 139 11.73 -7.46 2.92
N LYS A 140 11.99 -7.21 4.19
CA LYS A 140 13.32 -7.31 4.79
C LYS A 140 13.20 -8.00 6.15
N ASP A 141 14.16 -8.85 6.48
CA ASP A 141 14.35 -9.26 7.86
C ASP A 141 14.95 -8.08 8.65
N LYS A 142 14.46 -7.84 9.84
CA LYS A 142 14.89 -6.71 10.65
C LYS A 142 16.37 -6.89 11.05
N ASP A 143 17.14 -5.82 10.93
CA ASP A 143 18.54 -5.80 11.33
C ASP A 143 18.70 -6.34 12.75
N LYS A 144 19.61 -7.30 12.93
CA LYS A 144 19.91 -8.01 14.18
C LYS A 144 18.86 -9.01 14.67
N SER A 145 17.83 -9.32 13.92
CA SER A 145 17.01 -10.50 14.21
C SER A 145 17.65 -11.77 13.68
N LEU A 146 18.56 -11.65 12.70
CA LEU A 146 19.50 -12.67 12.29
C LEU A 146 20.78 -12.55 13.10
N GLY A 147 21.40 -13.67 13.50
CA GLY A 147 22.74 -13.69 14.09
C GLY A 147 23.77 -13.03 13.17
N GLU A 148 24.93 -12.66 13.70
CA GLU A 148 25.94 -11.78 13.09
C GLU A 148 26.44 -12.12 11.66
N ASN A 149 25.99 -13.19 11.04
CA ASN A 149 26.50 -13.69 9.76
C ASN A 149 25.49 -13.80 8.62
N ASP A 150 24.21 -13.48 8.82
CA ASP A 150 23.20 -13.69 7.78
C ASP A 150 22.47 -12.37 7.47
N GLU A 151 23.03 -11.61 6.54
CA GLU A 151 22.30 -10.56 5.83
C GLU A 151 21.37 -11.20 4.80
N THR A 152 20.28 -11.80 5.24
CA THR A 152 19.27 -12.30 4.32
C THR A 152 18.28 -11.19 4.01
N TYR A 153 18.62 -10.34 3.06
CA TYR A 153 17.64 -9.52 2.41
C TYR A 153 16.78 -10.42 1.53
N THR A 154 15.47 -10.41 1.76
CA THR A 154 14.57 -10.87 0.72
C THR A 154 14.63 -9.83 -0.41
N GLU A 155 15.52 -10.03 -1.36
CA GLU A 155 15.90 -9.06 -2.39
C GLU A 155 14.85 -8.92 -3.48
N PHE A 156 13.56 -9.05 -3.18
CA PHE A 156 12.53 -8.88 -4.19
C PHE A 156 11.45 -7.91 -3.74
N ILE A 157 10.94 -7.19 -4.72
CA ILE A 157 9.80 -6.32 -4.54
C ILE A 157 8.52 -7.10 -4.83
N LEU A 158 7.69 -7.20 -3.80
CA LEU A 158 6.43 -7.92 -3.85
C LEU A 158 5.30 -6.96 -4.27
N LYS A 159 4.57 -7.35 -5.33
CA LYS A 159 3.32 -6.69 -5.70
C LYS A 159 2.19 -7.21 -4.82
N VAL A 160 1.67 -6.37 -3.94
CA VAL A 160 0.56 -6.70 -3.03
C VAL A 160 -0.72 -6.09 -3.56
N VAL A 161 -1.57 -6.90 -4.15
CA VAL A 161 -2.91 -6.55 -4.64
C VAL A 161 -3.99 -7.47 -4.08
N LYS A 162 -3.57 -8.46 -3.31
CA LYS A 162 -4.35 -9.43 -2.54
C LYS A 162 -3.43 -10.06 -1.50
N ASN A 163 -3.97 -10.87 -0.62
CA ASN A 163 -3.15 -11.63 0.33
C ASN A 163 -2.09 -12.45 -0.40
N GLN A 164 -0.87 -12.44 0.11
CA GLN A 164 0.30 -13.10 -0.48
C GLN A 164 0.95 -14.03 0.53
N THR A 165 1.47 -15.16 0.03
CA THR A 165 2.38 -16.02 0.80
C THR A 165 3.69 -16.08 0.05
N VAL A 166 4.78 -15.82 0.77
CA VAL A 166 6.14 -15.77 0.20
C VAL A 166 7.10 -16.60 1.04
N ALA A 167 8.13 -17.13 0.40
CA ALA A 167 9.28 -17.72 1.06
C ALA A 167 10.39 -16.67 1.18
N PRO A 168 11.14 -16.63 2.31
CA PRO A 168 12.29 -15.77 2.47
C PRO A 168 13.42 -16.13 1.54
#